data_cb51ac39087a1cc6ed165cc4b3d6fda9
#
_entry.id   cb51ac39087a1cc6ed165cc4b3d6fda9
#
_cell.length_a   1.000
_cell.length_b   1.000
_cell.length_c   1.000
_cell.angle_alpha   90.00
_cell.angle_beta   90.00
_cell.angle_gamma   90.00
#
_symmetry.space_group_name_H-M   'P 1'
#
loop_
_entity.id
_entity.type
_entity.pdbx_description
1 polymer ?
#
loop_
_entity_poly.entity_id
_entity_poly.type
_entity_poly.pdbx_seq_one_letter_code
_entity_poly.pdbx_strand_id
1 'polypeptide(L)'
;MPTISVLIKPASGMCNMQCDYCFYCDEMKKRSQDSYGFMSEQTLKNVIRKTMIHAEGLISYVYQGGEPTLRGLTFFEKAVEYQRHYNKHGIRVNNALQTNGYLLDDAWCKFFKENQFLIGLSIDGTKQLHDMYRHDKNGNPTFDRIKSAADLMDQYGVDYNILTVVTQNAAYHATEIYNYYKRQGWKYQQYIACLDPLGEIRGKSSFALKPEQYGRFLVELFNLWYEDWKNGEHPYICLLYTSDAA
;
A
#
# COMPACT_ATOMS: atom_id res chain seq x y z
N MET A 1 -17.27 23.36 -0.17
CA MET A 1 -17.52 21.91 0.01
C MET A 1 -16.26 21.25 0.54
N PRO A 2 -16.37 20.09 1.21
CA PRO A 2 -15.18 19.40 1.73
C PRO A 2 -14.31 18.85 0.60
N THR A 3 -13.05 18.57 0.92
CA THR A 3 -12.16 17.76 0.08
C THR A 3 -12.77 16.39 -0.16
N ILE A 4 -12.62 15.83 -1.37
CA ILE A 4 -13.14 14.51 -1.71
C ILE A 4 -11.98 13.50 -1.77
N SER A 5 -12.15 12.36 -1.11
CA SER A 5 -11.26 11.21 -1.27
C SER A 5 -12.04 10.03 -1.86
N VAL A 6 -11.51 9.45 -2.93
CA VAL A 6 -12.16 8.36 -3.69
C VAL A 6 -11.25 7.14 -3.68
N LEU A 7 -11.70 6.06 -3.05
CA LEU A 7 -11.02 4.77 -3.11
C LEU A 7 -11.55 3.98 -4.32
N ILE A 8 -10.67 3.63 -5.24
CA ILE A 8 -10.98 2.88 -6.47
C ILE A 8 -10.34 1.49 -6.39
N LYS A 9 -11.13 0.44 -6.65
CA LYS A 9 -10.67 -0.95 -6.71
C LYS A 9 -10.72 -1.47 -8.16
N PRO A 10 -9.70 -1.17 -8.99
CA PRO A 10 -9.78 -1.44 -10.44
C PRO A 10 -9.75 -2.93 -10.78
N ALA A 11 -9.17 -3.75 -9.91
CA ALA A 11 -9.07 -5.20 -10.07
C ALA A 11 -9.97 -5.98 -9.09
N SER A 12 -10.94 -5.32 -8.42
CA SER A 12 -11.73 -5.93 -7.34
C SER A 12 -10.82 -6.52 -6.24
N GLY A 13 -10.95 -7.82 -5.93
CA GLY A 13 -10.04 -8.54 -5.03
C GLY A 13 -8.96 -9.37 -5.74
N MET A 14 -8.91 -9.34 -7.09
CA MET A 14 -7.94 -10.14 -7.86
C MET A 14 -6.51 -9.66 -7.61
N CYS A 15 -5.59 -10.63 -7.43
CA CYS A 15 -4.18 -10.40 -7.18
C CYS A 15 -3.33 -11.43 -7.94
N ASN A 16 -2.09 -11.07 -8.27
CA ASN A 16 -1.06 -11.97 -8.83
C ASN A 16 -0.22 -12.65 -7.74
N MET A 17 -0.43 -12.27 -6.47
CA MET A 17 0.18 -12.90 -5.30
C MET A 17 -0.88 -13.63 -4.46
N GLN A 18 -0.40 -14.46 -3.52
CA GLN A 18 -1.21 -15.20 -2.55
C GLN A 18 -0.56 -15.11 -1.18
N CYS A 19 -0.70 -13.94 -0.53
CA CYS A 19 -0.20 -13.74 0.82
C CYS A 19 -1.11 -14.44 1.83
N ASP A 20 -0.55 -15.15 2.82
CA ASP A 20 -1.30 -16.00 3.76
C ASP A 20 -2.30 -15.21 4.61
N TYR A 21 -1.92 -14.00 5.02
CA TYR A 21 -2.72 -13.10 5.85
C TYR A 21 -3.65 -12.16 5.05
N CYS A 22 -3.75 -12.33 3.71
CA CYS A 22 -4.45 -11.35 2.87
C CYS A 22 -5.95 -11.32 3.13
N PHE A 23 -6.44 -10.28 3.80
CA PHE A 23 -7.86 -10.13 4.08
C PHE A 23 -8.73 -9.98 2.82
N TYR A 24 -8.18 -9.48 1.70
CA TYR A 24 -8.91 -9.44 0.43
C TYR A 24 -9.21 -10.83 -0.10
N CYS A 25 -8.26 -11.77 0.03
CA CYS A 25 -8.47 -13.17 -0.36
C CYS A 25 -9.51 -13.85 0.54
N ASP A 26 -9.48 -13.56 1.85
CA ASP A 26 -10.45 -14.07 2.82
C ASP A 26 -11.85 -13.52 2.54
N GLU A 27 -11.98 -12.21 2.38
CA GLU A 27 -13.22 -11.53 2.04
C GLU A 27 -13.85 -12.04 0.75
N MET A 28 -13.05 -12.27 -0.30
CA MET A 28 -13.53 -12.79 -1.58
C MET A 28 -14.20 -14.15 -1.42
N LYS A 29 -13.57 -15.06 -0.67
CA LYS A 29 -14.08 -16.42 -0.43
C LYS A 29 -15.43 -16.44 0.34
N LYS A 30 -15.73 -15.38 1.10
CA LYS A 30 -16.92 -15.27 1.95
C LYS A 30 -18.06 -14.48 1.31
N ARG A 31 -17.87 -13.91 0.14
CA ARG A 31 -18.91 -13.19 -0.61
C ARG A 31 -19.70 -14.11 -1.52
N SER A 32 -20.95 -13.76 -1.76
CA SER A 32 -21.80 -14.44 -2.76
C SER A 32 -21.26 -14.31 -4.19
N GLN A 33 -20.45 -13.27 -4.44
CA GLN A 33 -19.70 -13.07 -5.67
C GLN A 33 -18.27 -12.74 -5.32
N ASP A 34 -17.33 -13.62 -5.66
CA ASP A 34 -15.93 -13.52 -5.29
C ASP A 34 -15.27 -12.27 -5.89
N SER A 35 -15.54 -11.98 -7.14
CA SER A 35 -14.98 -10.83 -7.86
C SER A 35 -15.97 -10.26 -8.88
N TYR A 36 -15.95 -8.93 -9.00
CA TYR A 36 -16.65 -8.20 -10.07
C TYR A 36 -15.79 -8.04 -11.33
N GLY A 37 -14.62 -8.69 -11.39
CA GLY A 37 -13.68 -8.57 -12.48
C GLY A 37 -12.96 -7.22 -12.50
N PHE A 38 -12.46 -6.86 -13.67
CA PHE A 38 -11.80 -5.57 -13.90
C PHE A 38 -12.79 -4.44 -14.11
N MET A 39 -12.53 -3.29 -13.48
CA MET A 39 -13.31 -2.08 -13.72
C MET A 39 -13.21 -1.67 -15.20
N SER A 40 -14.36 -1.39 -15.83
CA SER A 40 -14.40 -0.91 -17.20
C SER A 40 -13.88 0.54 -17.29
N GLU A 41 -13.36 0.92 -18.45
CA GLU A 41 -12.97 2.30 -18.74
C GLU A 41 -14.16 3.25 -18.59
N GLN A 42 -15.36 2.84 -19.03
CA GLN A 42 -16.58 3.65 -18.88
C GLN A 42 -16.95 3.89 -17.41
N THR A 43 -16.75 2.89 -16.54
CA THR A 43 -16.98 3.05 -15.09
C THR A 43 -15.97 4.04 -14.49
N LEU A 44 -14.69 3.90 -14.83
CA LEU A 44 -13.63 4.82 -14.41
C LEU A 44 -13.96 6.28 -14.83
N LYS A 45 -14.29 6.47 -16.09
CA LYS A 45 -14.69 7.77 -16.63
C LYS A 45 -15.86 8.38 -15.86
N ASN A 46 -16.89 7.59 -15.58
CA ASN A 46 -18.06 8.04 -14.83
C ASN A 46 -17.73 8.40 -13.38
N VAL A 47 -16.89 7.61 -12.71
CA VAL A 47 -16.42 7.91 -11.34
C VAL A 47 -15.70 9.24 -11.33
N ILE A 48 -14.68 9.40 -12.18
CA ILE A 48 -13.87 10.63 -12.23
C ILE A 48 -14.75 11.85 -12.58
N ARG A 49 -15.60 11.75 -13.60
CA ARG A 49 -16.49 12.84 -13.98
C ARG A 49 -17.41 13.27 -12.86
N LYS A 50 -18.09 12.32 -12.19
CA LYS A 50 -19.04 12.62 -11.13
C LYS A 50 -18.37 13.20 -9.89
N THR A 51 -17.23 12.67 -9.48
CA THR A 51 -16.52 13.16 -8.29
C THR A 51 -15.85 14.50 -8.53
N MET A 52 -15.31 14.73 -9.74
CA MET A 52 -14.67 15.99 -10.11
C MET A 52 -15.65 17.19 -10.12
N ILE A 53 -16.91 16.97 -10.53
CA ILE A 53 -17.95 18.02 -10.54
C ILE A 53 -18.26 18.51 -9.11
N HIS A 54 -18.12 17.64 -8.11
CA HIS A 54 -18.47 17.97 -6.72
C HIS A 54 -17.26 18.32 -5.84
N ALA A 55 -16.04 18.24 -6.38
CA ALA A 55 -14.83 18.53 -5.63
C ALA A 55 -14.54 20.04 -5.60
N GLU A 56 -14.07 20.53 -4.45
CA GLU A 56 -13.60 21.90 -4.26
C GLU A 56 -12.20 21.88 -3.61
N GLY A 57 -11.28 22.62 -4.21
CA GLY A 57 -9.90 22.76 -3.74
C GLY A 57 -9.03 21.53 -3.96
N LEU A 58 -9.42 20.37 -3.45
CA LEU A 58 -8.63 19.13 -3.52
C LEU A 58 -9.52 17.91 -3.74
N ILE A 59 -9.07 17.03 -4.64
CA ILE A 59 -9.59 15.66 -4.76
C ILE A 59 -8.43 14.66 -4.72
N SER A 60 -8.60 13.56 -3.99
CA SER A 60 -7.62 12.47 -3.92
C SER A 60 -8.22 11.19 -4.48
N TYR A 61 -7.53 10.58 -5.44
CA TYR A 61 -7.86 9.25 -5.96
C TYR A 61 -6.85 8.23 -5.43
N VAL A 62 -7.33 7.24 -4.69
CA VAL A 62 -6.52 6.16 -4.12
C VAL A 62 -6.90 4.86 -4.80
N TYR A 63 -5.95 4.24 -5.50
CA TYR A 63 -6.14 2.95 -6.17
C TYR A 63 -5.62 1.84 -5.27
N GLN A 64 -6.53 0.94 -4.87
CA GLN A 64 -6.23 -0.13 -3.91
C GLN A 64 -7.16 -1.34 -4.15
N GLY A 65 -6.89 -2.45 -3.47
CA GLY A 65 -7.73 -3.65 -3.47
C GLY A 65 -7.26 -4.71 -4.46
N GLY A 66 -7.03 -5.93 -4.00
CA GLY A 66 -6.29 -6.94 -4.74
C GLY A 66 -4.94 -6.39 -5.18
N GLU A 67 -4.62 -6.49 -6.48
CA GLU A 67 -3.47 -5.82 -7.07
C GLU A 67 -3.93 -4.89 -8.21
N PRO A 68 -3.93 -3.57 -8.00
CA PRO A 68 -4.41 -2.61 -9.00
C PRO A 68 -3.66 -2.65 -10.33
N THR A 69 -2.35 -2.94 -10.32
CA THR A 69 -1.51 -2.96 -11.53
C THR A 69 -1.90 -4.06 -12.52
N LEU A 70 -2.67 -5.08 -12.08
CA LEU A 70 -3.27 -6.08 -12.97
C LEU A 70 -4.18 -5.45 -14.04
N ARG A 71 -4.72 -4.24 -13.78
CA ARG A 71 -5.57 -3.54 -14.77
C ARG A 71 -4.75 -2.99 -15.94
N GLY A 72 -3.42 -3.00 -15.84
CA GLY A 72 -2.49 -2.52 -16.85
C GLY A 72 -2.31 -1.00 -16.83
N LEU A 73 -1.16 -0.55 -17.31
CA LEU A 73 -0.75 0.86 -17.29
C LEU A 73 -1.73 1.78 -18.02
N THR A 74 -2.23 1.34 -19.19
CA THR A 74 -3.16 2.13 -20.02
C THR A 74 -4.43 2.56 -19.28
N PHE A 75 -4.89 1.77 -18.29
CA PHE A 75 -6.03 2.17 -17.47
C PHE A 75 -5.71 3.40 -16.61
N PHE A 76 -4.51 3.51 -16.08
CA PHE A 76 -4.08 4.64 -15.25
C PHE A 76 -3.75 5.87 -16.10
N GLU A 77 -3.23 5.67 -17.30
CA GLU A 77 -3.08 6.75 -18.30
C GLU A 77 -4.44 7.37 -18.63
N LYS A 78 -5.46 6.54 -18.85
CA LYS A 78 -6.84 6.99 -19.05
C LYS A 78 -7.42 7.68 -17.81
N ALA A 79 -7.08 7.21 -16.60
CA ALA A 79 -7.51 7.89 -15.37
C ALA A 79 -7.01 9.33 -15.33
N VAL A 80 -5.72 9.55 -15.59
CA VAL A 80 -5.11 10.88 -15.61
C VAL A 80 -5.68 11.74 -16.76
N GLU A 81 -5.89 11.15 -17.93
CA GLU A 81 -6.55 11.84 -19.06
C GLU A 81 -7.94 12.36 -18.67
N TYR A 82 -8.77 11.52 -18.03
CA TYR A 82 -10.09 11.92 -17.56
C TYR A 82 -10.04 12.94 -16.43
N GLN A 83 -9.10 12.81 -15.49
CA GLN A 83 -8.90 13.82 -14.46
C GLN A 83 -8.59 15.19 -15.08
N ARG A 84 -7.66 15.27 -16.01
CA ARG A 84 -7.33 16.52 -16.75
C ARG A 84 -8.52 17.06 -17.54
N HIS A 85 -9.25 16.17 -18.23
CA HIS A 85 -10.39 16.55 -19.05
C HIS A 85 -11.56 17.14 -18.23
N TYR A 86 -11.87 16.54 -17.06
CA TYR A 86 -13.01 16.97 -16.23
C TYR A 86 -12.66 18.00 -15.17
N ASN A 87 -11.40 18.29 -14.93
CA ASN A 87 -10.93 19.33 -13.99
C ASN A 87 -11.09 20.74 -14.59
N LYS A 88 -12.31 21.21 -14.72
CA LYS A 88 -12.61 22.53 -15.30
C LYS A 88 -12.30 23.70 -14.37
N HIS A 89 -12.22 23.44 -13.09
CA HIS A 89 -11.99 24.46 -12.04
C HIS A 89 -10.54 24.52 -11.56
N GLY A 90 -9.63 23.74 -12.17
CA GLY A 90 -8.21 23.73 -11.81
C GLY A 90 -7.93 23.29 -10.37
N ILE A 91 -8.79 22.42 -9.80
CA ILE A 91 -8.60 21.91 -8.44
C ILE A 91 -7.38 20.99 -8.37
N ARG A 92 -6.74 20.94 -7.22
CA ARG A 92 -5.62 20.05 -6.99
C ARG A 92 -6.08 18.58 -7.02
N VAL A 93 -5.36 17.75 -7.75
CA VAL A 93 -5.61 16.30 -7.84
C VAL A 93 -4.42 15.56 -7.28
N ASN A 94 -4.64 14.72 -6.26
CA ASN A 94 -3.64 13.81 -5.75
C ASN A 94 -3.99 12.39 -6.19
N ASN A 95 -2.97 11.65 -6.65
CA ASN A 95 -3.11 10.23 -6.98
C ASN A 95 -2.21 9.39 -6.08
N ALA A 96 -2.75 8.33 -5.50
CA ALA A 96 -2.00 7.33 -4.76
C ALA A 96 -2.35 5.92 -5.24
N LEU A 97 -1.38 5.03 -5.27
CA LEU A 97 -1.59 3.64 -5.67
C LEU A 97 -0.90 2.72 -4.69
N GLN A 98 -1.66 1.77 -4.11
CA GLN A 98 -1.13 0.75 -3.23
C GLN A 98 -0.93 -0.54 -4.01
N THR A 99 0.30 -1.04 -4.03
CA THR A 99 0.70 -2.19 -4.85
C THR A 99 1.64 -3.14 -4.11
N ASN A 100 1.62 -4.38 -4.53
CA ASN A 100 2.63 -5.35 -4.13
C ASN A 100 3.96 -5.19 -4.88
N GLY A 101 4.03 -4.34 -5.91
CA GLY A 101 5.25 -4.04 -6.66
C GLY A 101 5.68 -5.10 -7.69
N TYR A 102 5.01 -6.26 -7.74
CA TYR A 102 5.47 -7.41 -8.55
C TYR A 102 5.53 -7.14 -10.05
N LEU A 103 4.64 -6.27 -10.57
CA LEU A 103 4.55 -5.93 -12.00
C LEU A 103 5.25 -4.61 -12.37
N LEU A 104 5.85 -3.91 -11.41
CA LEU A 104 6.47 -2.62 -11.70
C LEU A 104 7.71 -2.78 -12.58
N ASP A 105 7.80 -1.95 -13.61
CA ASP A 105 8.89 -1.83 -14.56
C ASP A 105 9.18 -0.35 -14.87
N ASP A 106 10.08 -0.10 -15.81
CA ASP A 106 10.47 1.25 -16.24
C ASP A 106 9.28 2.10 -16.70
N ALA A 107 8.34 1.49 -17.44
CA ALA A 107 7.15 2.21 -17.93
C ALA A 107 6.25 2.69 -16.79
N TRP A 108 6.03 1.84 -15.77
CA TRP A 108 5.30 2.20 -14.57
C TRP A 108 6.00 3.30 -13.78
N CYS A 109 7.32 3.18 -13.54
CA CYS A 109 8.07 4.16 -12.76
C CYS A 109 8.09 5.53 -13.45
N LYS A 110 8.29 5.57 -14.77
CA LYS A 110 8.20 6.78 -15.57
C LYS A 110 6.81 7.43 -15.45
N PHE A 111 5.76 6.65 -15.62
CA PHE A 111 4.38 7.13 -15.49
C PHE A 111 4.09 7.70 -14.10
N PHE A 112 4.51 7.02 -13.03
CA PHE A 112 4.32 7.49 -11.65
C PHE A 112 5.03 8.81 -11.41
N LYS A 113 6.27 8.94 -11.87
CA LYS A 113 7.04 10.19 -11.73
C LYS A 113 6.40 11.33 -12.48
N GLU A 114 6.07 11.14 -13.76
CA GLU A 114 5.48 12.17 -14.62
C GLU A 114 4.11 12.66 -14.12
N ASN A 115 3.34 11.80 -13.47
CA ASN A 115 2.00 12.10 -12.98
C ASN A 115 1.92 12.25 -11.45
N GLN A 116 3.06 12.33 -10.77
CA GLN A 116 3.18 12.59 -9.33
C GLN A 116 2.33 11.65 -8.48
N PHE A 117 2.37 10.36 -8.79
CA PHE A 117 1.72 9.36 -7.95
C PHE A 117 2.52 9.12 -6.67
N LEU A 118 1.82 9.03 -5.53
CA LEU A 118 2.38 8.48 -4.30
C LEU A 118 2.15 6.97 -4.28
N ILE A 119 3.21 6.18 -4.19
CA ILE A 119 3.12 4.73 -4.21
C ILE A 119 3.25 4.16 -2.80
N GLY A 120 2.28 3.33 -2.41
CA GLY A 120 2.38 2.48 -1.22
C GLY A 120 2.91 1.10 -1.63
N LEU A 121 4.19 0.84 -1.38
CA LEU A 121 4.82 -0.43 -1.71
C LEU A 121 4.75 -1.40 -0.54
N SER A 122 4.19 -2.57 -0.75
CA SER A 122 4.03 -3.58 0.30
C SER A 122 5.31 -4.40 0.50
N ILE A 123 6.03 -4.14 1.60
CA ILE A 123 7.21 -4.92 2.04
C ILE A 123 7.10 -5.19 3.54
N ASP A 124 7.26 -6.44 3.96
CA ASP A 124 7.13 -6.84 5.35
C ASP A 124 8.51 -7.11 5.99
N GLY A 125 9.28 -6.04 6.20
CA GLY A 125 10.56 -6.14 6.90
C GLY A 125 11.69 -6.70 6.03
N THR A 126 12.47 -7.61 6.62
CA THR A 126 13.58 -8.29 5.94
C THR A 126 13.08 -9.37 4.99
N LYS A 127 13.99 -9.88 4.14
CA LYS A 127 13.66 -10.95 3.18
C LYS A 127 13.01 -12.16 3.86
N GLN A 128 13.55 -12.61 5.00
CA GLN A 128 13.01 -13.76 5.71
C GLN A 128 11.59 -13.52 6.22
N LEU A 129 11.32 -12.35 6.78
CA LEU A 129 9.98 -11.98 7.28
C LEU A 129 8.98 -11.83 6.16
N HIS A 130 9.39 -11.18 5.08
CA HIS A 130 8.55 -10.98 3.90
C HIS A 130 8.18 -12.30 3.23
N ASP A 131 9.17 -13.11 2.90
CA ASP A 131 8.99 -14.37 2.17
C ASP A 131 8.34 -15.47 3.03
N MET A 132 8.14 -15.24 4.34
CA MET A 132 7.41 -16.15 5.21
C MET A 132 5.91 -16.22 4.86
N TYR A 133 5.31 -15.12 4.43
CA TYR A 133 3.86 -15.01 4.21
C TYR A 133 3.46 -14.37 2.87
N ARG A 134 4.43 -13.79 2.13
CA ARG A 134 4.13 -13.14 0.85
C ARG A 134 4.72 -13.95 -0.30
N HIS A 135 3.86 -14.67 -0.99
CA HIS A 135 4.22 -15.57 -2.09
C HIS A 135 3.53 -15.16 -3.39
N ASP A 136 4.09 -15.56 -4.51
CA ASP A 136 3.36 -15.58 -5.77
C ASP A 136 2.30 -16.71 -5.79
N LYS A 137 1.53 -16.83 -6.86
CA LYS A 137 0.50 -17.88 -6.98
C LYS A 137 1.04 -19.31 -7.03
N ASN A 138 2.34 -19.47 -7.26
CA ASN A 138 3.02 -20.77 -7.31
C ASN A 138 3.72 -21.09 -5.98
N GLY A 139 3.60 -20.23 -4.96
CA GLY A 139 4.26 -20.39 -3.67
C GLY A 139 5.72 -19.93 -3.65
N ASN A 140 6.20 -19.25 -4.68
CA ASN A 140 7.58 -18.75 -4.72
C ASN A 140 7.74 -17.47 -3.87
N PRO A 141 8.93 -17.26 -3.28
CA PRO A 141 9.26 -16.03 -2.58
C PRO A 141 9.24 -14.81 -3.51
N THR A 142 8.87 -13.65 -2.98
CA THR A 142 8.66 -12.45 -3.81
C THR A 142 9.55 -11.27 -3.45
N PHE A 143 10.28 -11.35 -2.33
CA PHE A 143 11.06 -10.23 -1.80
C PHE A 143 12.03 -9.63 -2.82
N ASP A 144 12.86 -10.44 -3.47
CA ASP A 144 13.90 -9.94 -4.39
C ASP A 144 13.28 -9.18 -5.56
N ARG A 145 12.13 -9.65 -6.09
CA ARG A 145 11.40 -8.98 -7.16
C ARG A 145 10.86 -7.62 -6.71
N ILE A 146 10.29 -7.56 -5.50
CA ILE A 146 9.70 -6.33 -4.95
C ILE A 146 10.80 -5.34 -4.53
N LYS A 147 11.90 -5.84 -3.99
CA LYS A 147 13.09 -5.00 -3.71
C LYS A 147 13.64 -4.36 -4.99
N SER A 148 13.73 -5.11 -6.09
CA SER A 148 14.13 -4.57 -7.38
C SER A 148 13.17 -3.48 -7.88
N ALA A 149 11.87 -3.60 -7.61
CA ALA A 149 10.90 -2.57 -7.93
C ALA A 149 11.11 -1.30 -7.09
N ALA A 150 11.48 -1.43 -5.81
CA ALA A 150 11.86 -0.29 -4.96
C ALA A 150 13.12 0.42 -5.52
N ASP A 151 14.15 -0.34 -5.87
CA ASP A 151 15.38 0.21 -6.45
C ASP A 151 15.11 0.96 -7.76
N LEU A 152 14.20 0.44 -8.57
CA LEU A 152 13.78 1.09 -9.80
C LEU A 152 13.02 2.39 -9.53
N MET A 153 12.12 2.40 -8.55
CA MET A 153 11.43 3.64 -8.12
C MET A 153 12.41 4.70 -7.62
N ASP A 154 13.45 4.31 -6.88
CA ASP A 154 14.52 5.22 -6.45
C ASP A 154 15.27 5.82 -7.66
N GLN A 155 15.60 5.01 -8.66
CA GLN A 155 16.28 5.45 -9.90
C GLN A 155 15.45 6.50 -10.67
N TYR A 156 14.12 6.34 -10.71
CA TYR A 156 13.21 7.27 -11.37
C TYR A 156 12.81 8.45 -10.46
N GLY A 157 13.17 8.43 -9.18
CA GLY A 157 12.78 9.43 -8.19
C GLY A 157 11.27 9.45 -7.95
N VAL A 158 10.62 8.29 -7.96
CA VAL A 158 9.19 8.14 -7.61
C VAL A 158 9.00 8.30 -6.12
N ASP A 159 7.98 9.03 -5.71
CA ASP A 159 7.63 9.15 -4.30
C ASP A 159 6.89 7.89 -3.82
N TYR A 160 7.44 7.21 -2.82
CA TYR A 160 6.79 6.04 -2.24
C TYR A 160 7.02 5.90 -0.73
N ASN A 161 6.11 5.18 -0.09
CA ASN A 161 6.23 4.73 1.28
C ASN A 161 6.16 3.20 1.36
N ILE A 162 6.83 2.62 2.35
CA ILE A 162 6.78 1.19 2.63
C ILE A 162 5.58 0.90 3.53
N LEU A 163 4.75 -0.06 3.11
CA LEU A 163 3.64 -0.59 3.90
C LEU A 163 4.00 -1.97 4.41
N THR A 164 4.07 -2.11 5.73
CA THR A 164 4.44 -3.35 6.42
C THR A 164 3.25 -3.89 7.20
N VAL A 165 2.86 -5.13 6.95
CA VAL A 165 1.92 -5.83 7.82
C VAL A 165 2.67 -6.45 8.97
N VAL A 166 2.34 -6.00 10.18
CA VAL A 166 2.93 -6.53 11.42
C VAL A 166 2.22 -7.82 11.80
N THR A 167 2.80 -8.95 11.43
CA THR A 167 2.38 -10.29 11.86
C THR A 167 2.95 -10.62 13.23
N GLN A 168 2.54 -11.75 13.82
CA GLN A 168 3.13 -12.25 15.06
C GLN A 168 4.67 -12.31 14.98
N ASN A 169 5.22 -12.83 13.88
CA ASN A 169 6.67 -12.93 13.71
C ASN A 169 7.32 -11.56 13.55
N ALA A 170 6.76 -10.67 12.73
CA ALA A 170 7.25 -9.31 12.56
C ALA A 170 7.26 -8.54 13.89
N ALA A 171 6.30 -8.78 14.78
CA ALA A 171 6.21 -8.12 16.07
C ALA A 171 7.38 -8.40 17.04
N TYR A 172 8.12 -9.50 16.84
CA TYR A 172 9.33 -9.81 17.60
C TYR A 172 10.63 -9.28 16.98
N HIS A 173 10.54 -8.63 15.81
CA HIS A 173 11.70 -8.19 15.03
C HIS A 173 11.66 -6.69 14.70
N ALA A 174 11.05 -5.86 15.57
CA ALA A 174 10.92 -4.42 15.36
C ALA A 174 12.27 -3.75 15.08
N THR A 175 13.28 -4.02 15.90
CA THR A 175 14.65 -3.49 15.74
C THR A 175 15.29 -3.93 14.42
N GLU A 176 15.11 -5.20 14.03
CA GLU A 176 15.67 -5.72 12.77
C GLU A 176 15.02 -5.04 11.55
N ILE A 177 13.68 -4.92 11.54
CA ILE A 177 12.91 -4.27 10.48
C ILE A 177 13.31 -2.80 10.35
N TYR A 178 13.30 -2.07 11.48
CA TYR A 178 13.64 -0.66 11.52
C TYR A 178 15.04 -0.38 10.97
N ASN A 179 16.04 -1.11 11.47
CA ASN A 179 17.42 -0.97 11.02
C ASN A 179 17.61 -1.41 9.56
N TYR A 180 16.85 -2.39 9.09
CA TYR A 180 16.87 -2.78 7.69
C TYR A 180 16.36 -1.64 6.81
N TYR A 181 15.20 -1.06 7.13
CA TYR A 181 14.63 0.07 6.37
C TYR A 181 15.54 1.30 6.38
N LYS A 182 16.15 1.59 7.51
CA LYS A 182 17.15 2.66 7.64
C LYS A 182 18.33 2.46 6.67
N ARG A 183 18.89 1.23 6.60
CA ARG A 183 19.98 0.90 5.65
C ARG A 183 19.56 0.99 4.18
N GLN A 184 18.27 0.75 3.87
CA GLN A 184 17.73 0.92 2.52
C GLN A 184 17.40 2.38 2.17
N GLY A 185 17.48 3.30 3.13
CA GLY A 185 17.05 4.69 2.92
C GLY A 185 15.53 4.89 2.88
N TRP A 186 14.76 3.89 3.27
CA TRP A 186 13.30 3.94 3.26
C TRP A 186 12.76 4.75 4.44
N LYS A 187 12.66 6.05 4.25
CA LYS A 187 12.33 7.01 5.31
C LYS A 187 10.83 7.10 5.60
N TYR A 188 9.98 6.74 4.65
CA TYR A 188 8.52 6.81 4.79
C TYR A 188 7.95 5.42 5.04
N GLN A 189 7.39 5.21 6.23
CA GLN A 189 7.01 3.88 6.70
C GLN A 189 5.60 3.90 7.27
N GLN A 190 4.81 2.87 6.97
CA GLN A 190 3.51 2.61 7.56
C GLN A 190 3.46 1.17 8.06
N TYR A 191 3.12 1.00 9.32
CA TYR A 191 2.98 -0.31 9.96
C TYR A 191 1.50 -0.59 10.23
N ILE A 192 1.01 -1.72 9.74
CA ILE A 192 -0.41 -2.10 9.77
C ILE A 192 -0.52 -3.39 10.58
N ALA A 193 -1.34 -3.39 11.64
CA ALA A 193 -1.58 -4.59 12.42
C ALA A 193 -2.19 -5.69 11.55
N CYS A 194 -1.63 -6.90 11.60
CA CYS A 194 -2.21 -8.05 10.93
C CYS A 194 -3.55 -8.40 11.56
N LEU A 195 -4.56 -8.62 10.73
CA LEU A 195 -5.90 -9.02 11.17
C LEU A 195 -6.07 -10.53 11.06
N ASP A 196 -6.79 -11.11 12.01
CA ASP A 196 -7.26 -12.49 11.89
C ASP A 196 -8.32 -12.61 10.77
N PRO A 197 -8.45 -13.78 10.12
CA PRO A 197 -9.51 -14.01 9.16
C PRO A 197 -10.90 -13.85 9.78
N LEU A 198 -11.82 -13.24 9.04
CA LEU A 198 -13.17 -13.00 9.50
C LEU A 198 -13.94 -14.31 9.78
N GLY A 199 -14.57 -14.37 10.95
CA GLY A 199 -15.38 -15.53 11.38
C GLY A 199 -14.57 -16.75 11.82
N GLU A 200 -13.23 -16.64 11.89
CA GLU A 200 -12.36 -17.67 12.46
C GLU A 200 -12.03 -17.41 13.95
N ILE A 201 -11.50 -18.45 14.60
CA ILE A 201 -11.07 -18.32 16.00
C ILE A 201 -9.82 -17.41 16.03
N ARG A 202 -9.91 -16.31 16.77
CA ARG A 202 -8.82 -15.35 16.92
C ARG A 202 -7.55 -16.02 17.47
N GLY A 203 -6.42 -15.64 16.90
CA GLY A 203 -5.10 -16.12 17.35
C GLY A 203 -4.73 -17.52 16.85
N LYS A 204 -5.54 -18.18 15.99
CA LYS A 204 -5.31 -19.54 15.51
C LYS A 204 -4.29 -19.60 14.35
N SER A 205 -4.25 -18.58 13.51
CA SER A 205 -3.37 -18.54 12.34
C SER A 205 -1.91 -18.34 12.74
N SER A 206 -0.96 -18.87 11.95
CA SER A 206 0.49 -18.73 12.19
C SER A 206 0.98 -17.28 12.12
N PHE A 207 0.22 -16.40 11.48
CA PHE A 207 0.49 -14.97 11.36
C PHE A 207 -0.28 -14.12 12.39
N ALA A 208 -1.15 -14.72 13.20
CA ALA A 208 -2.07 -14.03 14.09
C ALA A 208 -1.33 -13.16 15.12
N LEU A 209 -1.61 -11.87 15.12
CA LEU A 209 -0.99 -10.89 15.99
C LEU A 209 -1.83 -10.70 17.27
N LYS A 210 -1.21 -10.88 18.44
CA LYS A 210 -1.87 -10.60 19.71
C LYS A 210 -1.68 -9.14 20.12
N PRO A 211 -2.64 -8.55 20.85
CA PRO A 211 -2.55 -7.15 21.30
C PRO A 211 -1.26 -6.83 22.06
N GLU A 212 -0.83 -7.75 22.94
CA GLU A 212 0.39 -7.57 23.74
C GLU A 212 1.66 -7.59 22.90
N GLN A 213 1.67 -8.37 21.82
CA GLN A 213 2.79 -8.42 20.86
C GLN A 213 2.86 -7.12 20.07
N TYR A 214 1.69 -6.64 19.60
CA TYR A 214 1.62 -5.38 18.87
C TYR A 214 2.00 -4.20 19.76
N GLY A 215 1.52 -4.16 21.01
CA GLY A 215 1.90 -3.12 21.98
C GLY A 215 3.41 -3.06 22.22
N ARG A 216 4.07 -4.22 22.40
CA ARG A 216 5.56 -4.28 22.52
C ARG A 216 6.25 -3.78 21.25
N PHE A 217 5.78 -4.22 20.08
CA PHE A 217 6.30 -3.75 18.80
C PHE A 217 6.25 -2.22 18.69
N LEU A 218 5.11 -1.61 19.06
CA LEU A 218 4.93 -0.17 19.00
C LEU A 218 5.86 0.58 19.96
N VAL A 219 6.04 0.07 21.18
CA VAL A 219 6.96 0.67 22.17
C VAL A 219 8.42 0.59 21.68
N GLU A 220 8.83 -0.57 21.15
CA GLU A 220 10.18 -0.76 20.62
C GLU A 220 10.41 0.14 19.39
N LEU A 221 9.46 0.18 18.47
CA LEU A 221 9.51 1.04 17.29
C LEU A 221 9.61 2.52 17.68
N PHE A 222 8.81 2.96 18.66
CA PHE A 222 8.85 4.34 19.16
C PHE A 222 10.22 4.67 19.76
N ASN A 223 10.80 3.79 20.57
CA ASN A 223 12.10 4.03 21.19
C ASN A 223 13.20 4.19 20.12
N LEU A 224 13.22 3.33 19.11
CA LEU A 224 14.19 3.42 17.99
C LEU A 224 14.01 4.73 17.21
N TRP A 225 12.78 5.05 16.85
CA TRP A 225 12.44 6.28 16.16
C TRP A 225 12.82 7.52 16.97
N TYR A 226 12.55 7.52 18.30
CA TYR A 226 12.86 8.63 19.18
C TYR A 226 14.38 8.86 19.35
N GLU A 227 15.17 7.78 19.44
CA GLU A 227 16.64 7.87 19.46
C GLU A 227 17.17 8.48 18.15
N ASP A 228 16.68 8.06 17.01
CA ASP A 228 17.05 8.66 15.72
C ASP A 228 16.63 10.13 15.65
N TRP A 229 15.43 10.45 16.11
CA TRP A 229 14.92 11.82 16.13
C TRP A 229 15.81 12.76 16.97
N LYS A 230 16.27 12.33 18.14
CA LYS A 230 17.22 13.07 18.98
C LYS A 230 18.57 13.30 18.28
N ASN A 231 18.96 12.40 17.42
CA ASN A 231 20.22 12.47 16.66
C ASN A 231 20.07 13.25 15.33
N GLY A 232 18.92 13.86 15.08
CA GLY A 232 18.65 14.66 13.88
C GLY A 232 18.25 13.87 12.65
N GLU A 233 17.97 12.55 12.80
CA GLU A 233 17.37 11.74 11.76
C GLU A 233 15.86 11.69 11.95
N HIS A 234 15.09 11.94 10.90
CA HIS A 234 13.63 12.07 11.01
C HIS A 234 12.91 11.13 10.03
N PRO A 235 12.94 9.81 10.24
CA PRO A 235 12.10 8.92 9.44
C PRO A 235 10.63 9.19 9.75
N TYR A 236 9.83 9.28 8.70
CA TYR A 236 8.39 9.49 8.83
C TYR A 236 7.68 8.14 9.03
N ILE A 237 7.19 7.90 10.23
CA ILE A 237 6.39 6.72 10.57
C ILE A 237 4.96 7.18 10.78
N CYS A 238 4.08 6.86 9.84
CA CYS A 238 2.72 7.38 9.75
C CYS A 238 1.97 7.34 11.09
N LEU A 239 1.98 6.21 11.79
CA LEU A 239 1.25 6.04 13.05
C LEU A 239 1.79 6.90 14.21
N LEU A 240 3.08 7.32 14.18
CA LEU A 240 3.66 8.15 15.23
C LEU A 240 3.33 9.64 15.05
N TYR A 241 2.99 10.06 13.83
CA TYR A 241 2.60 11.44 13.53
C TYR A 241 1.09 11.67 13.53
N THR A 242 0.29 10.60 13.45
CA THR A 242 -1.18 10.70 13.42
C THR A 242 -1.84 10.44 14.77
N SER A 243 -1.11 9.91 15.75
CA SER A 243 -1.62 9.63 17.10
C SER A 243 -1.86 10.90 17.93
N ASP A 244 -1.28 12.04 17.55
CA ASP A 244 -1.50 13.33 18.23
C ASP A 244 -2.82 14.03 17.82
N ALA A 245 -3.61 13.41 16.94
CA ALA A 245 -4.87 13.96 16.46
C ALA A 245 -6.11 13.38 17.19
N ALA A 246 -5.92 12.74 18.35
CA ALA A 246 -7.01 12.19 19.15
C ALA A 246 -7.29 13.05 20.39
#